data_205bd4c6886269e59ed70c67096f5e5d
#
_entry.id   205bd4c6886269e59ed70c67096f5e5d
#
_cell.length_a   1.000
_cell.length_b   1.000
_cell.length_c   1.000
_cell.angle_alpha   90.00
_cell.angle_beta   90.00
_cell.angle_gamma   90.00
#
_symmetry.space_group_name_H-M   'P 1'
#
loop_
_entity.id
_entity.type
_entity.pdbx_description
1 polymer ?
#
loop_
_entity_poly.entity_id
_entity_poly.type
_entity_poly.pdbx_seq_one_letter_code
_entity_poly.pdbx_strand_id
1 'polypeptide(L)'
;QNNGYHIVLDVNSGSVHVVDKIAYDVIGCLEAMNPAHTPETLKEEKTAEYLLEKLGDIYAEEDLRDLLEAVAERTAAGQLFTQDVYESYIGEVKERKTVVKALCLHIAHDCNLACKYCFAEEGEYHGRRALMSLEVGKKALDFLVANSGKRRNLEVDFFGGEPLMNWQ
;
A
#
# COMPACT_ATOMS: atom_id res chain seq x y z
N GLN A 1 16.39 0.36 0.37
CA GLN A 1 17.39 0.48 -0.68
C GLN A 1 17.03 -0.47 -1.82
N ASN A 2 17.00 0.01 -3.04
CA ASN A 2 16.66 -0.79 -4.23
C ASN A 2 17.61 -0.43 -5.37
N ASN A 3 18.29 -1.43 -5.96
CA ASN A 3 19.24 -1.27 -7.06
C ASN A 3 20.32 -0.18 -6.83
N GLY A 4 20.80 -0.01 -5.60
CA GLY A 4 21.79 1.01 -5.23
C GLY A 4 21.23 2.38 -4.91
N TYR A 5 19.91 2.62 -5.10
CA TYR A 5 19.26 3.87 -4.73
C TYR A 5 18.72 3.82 -3.30
N HIS A 6 18.80 4.95 -2.59
CA HIS A 6 18.08 5.18 -1.35
C HIS A 6 16.75 5.84 -1.68
N ILE A 7 15.65 5.18 -1.31
CA ILE A 7 14.30 5.63 -1.61
C ILE A 7 13.56 5.86 -0.29
N VAL A 8 12.95 7.03 -0.15
CA VAL A 8 12.07 7.40 0.96
C VAL A 8 10.66 7.59 0.39
N LEU A 9 9.69 6.92 0.99
CA LEU A 9 8.28 7.06 0.67
C LEU A 9 7.55 7.68 1.86
N ASP A 10 6.95 8.84 1.66
CA ASP A 10 5.98 9.37 2.60
C ASP A 10 4.61 8.77 2.28
N VAL A 11 4.14 7.88 3.15
CA VAL A 11 2.94 7.06 2.88
C VAL A 11 1.64 7.86 2.88
N ASN A 12 1.60 8.97 3.61
CA ASN A 12 0.39 9.78 3.74
C ASN A 12 0.21 10.75 2.56
N SER A 13 1.29 11.34 2.07
CA SER A 13 1.26 12.19 0.87
C SER A 13 1.43 11.42 -0.44
N GLY A 14 1.98 10.19 -0.37
CA GLY A 14 2.36 9.41 -1.55
C GLY A 14 3.64 9.92 -2.24
N SER A 15 4.35 10.87 -1.64
CA SER A 15 5.58 11.42 -2.20
C SER A 15 6.73 10.41 -2.14
N VAL A 16 7.46 10.29 -3.25
CA VAL A 16 8.62 9.40 -3.37
C VAL A 16 9.87 10.25 -3.61
N HIS A 17 10.88 10.08 -2.77
CA HIS A 17 12.14 10.78 -2.87
C HIS A 17 13.28 9.79 -3.13
N VAL A 18 14.11 10.09 -4.12
CA VAL A 18 15.40 9.43 -4.32
C VAL A 18 16.45 10.33 -3.69
N VAL A 19 17.14 9.82 -2.71
CA VAL A 19 18.08 10.61 -1.88
C VAL A 19 19.46 9.93 -1.84
N ASP A 20 20.47 10.67 -1.43
CA ASP A 20 21.78 10.12 -1.15
C ASP A 20 21.82 9.41 0.23
N LYS A 21 22.99 8.89 0.57
CA LYS A 21 23.15 8.11 1.81
C LYS A 21 22.98 8.98 3.05
N ILE A 22 23.53 10.19 3.05
CA ILE A 22 23.46 11.10 4.21
C ILE A 22 22.02 11.54 4.47
N ALA A 23 21.28 11.94 3.44
CA ALA A 23 19.88 12.32 3.57
C ALA A 23 19.01 11.12 4.03
N TYR A 24 19.30 9.91 3.55
CA TYR A 24 18.61 8.70 3.99
C TYR A 24 18.82 8.42 5.47
N ASP A 25 20.06 8.55 5.97
CA ASP A 25 20.39 8.34 7.37
C ASP A 25 19.79 9.43 8.27
N VAL A 26 19.81 10.69 7.82
CA VAL A 26 19.19 11.81 8.54
C VAL A 26 17.68 11.59 8.68
N ILE A 27 16.98 11.27 7.59
CA ILE A 27 15.54 11.01 7.64
C ILE A 27 15.22 9.82 8.55
N GLY A 28 16.00 8.74 8.49
CA GLY A 28 15.83 7.58 9.37
C GLY A 28 16.05 7.91 10.85
N CYS A 29 17.03 8.76 11.16
CA CYS A 29 17.26 9.25 12.53
C CYS A 29 16.10 10.12 13.03
N LEU A 30 15.59 11.01 12.19
CA LEU A 30 14.45 11.87 12.54
C LEU A 30 13.20 11.03 12.78
N GLU A 31 12.91 10.06 11.94
CA GLU A 31 11.79 9.13 12.12
C GLU A 31 11.89 8.38 13.46
N ALA A 32 13.08 7.92 13.81
CA ALA A 32 13.33 7.25 15.09
C ALA A 32 13.19 8.19 16.30
N MET A 33 13.50 9.47 16.15
CA MET A 33 13.32 10.48 17.19
C MET A 33 11.84 10.78 17.44
N ASN A 34 11.11 11.07 16.38
CA ASN A 34 9.66 11.34 16.39
C ASN A 34 9.07 11.17 14.99
N PRO A 35 8.09 10.30 14.77
CA PRO A 35 7.47 10.12 13.45
C PRO A 35 6.59 11.32 13.01
N ALA A 36 6.26 12.24 13.93
CA ALA A 36 5.36 13.37 13.68
C ALA A 36 6.12 14.70 13.75
N HIS A 37 7.06 14.92 12.83
CA HIS A 37 7.76 16.20 12.73
C HIS A 37 6.91 17.29 12.08
N THR A 38 7.10 18.54 12.55
CA THR A 38 6.63 19.74 11.88
C THR A 38 7.82 20.56 11.39
N PRO A 39 7.63 21.50 10.45
CA PRO A 39 8.73 22.38 10.03
C PRO A 39 9.38 23.15 11.19
N GLU A 40 8.59 23.49 12.21
CA GLU A 40 9.05 24.20 13.41
C GLU A 40 9.92 23.29 14.29
N THR A 41 9.47 22.06 14.56
CA THR A 41 10.24 21.10 15.40
C THR A 41 11.54 20.70 14.73
N LEU A 42 11.59 20.65 13.42
CA LEU A 42 12.82 20.38 12.67
C LEU A 42 13.85 21.50 12.77
N LYS A 43 13.42 22.74 12.98
CA LYS A 43 14.29 23.92 13.14
C LYS A 43 14.73 24.16 14.58
N GLU A 44 14.27 23.38 15.54
CA GLU A 44 14.70 23.49 16.93
C GLU A 44 16.13 22.98 17.12
N GLU A 45 16.93 23.68 17.93
CA GLU A 45 18.33 23.30 18.20
C GLU A 45 18.45 21.88 18.78
N LYS A 46 17.49 21.43 19.60
CA LYS A 46 17.48 20.07 20.14
C LYS A 46 17.44 18.98 19.06
N THR A 47 16.84 19.27 17.88
CA THR A 47 16.78 18.34 16.76
C THR A 47 18.15 18.25 16.08
N ALA A 48 18.82 19.38 15.91
CA ALA A 48 20.20 19.41 15.41
C ALA A 48 21.17 18.72 16.37
N GLU A 49 21.08 18.98 17.67
CA GLU A 49 21.87 18.30 18.70
C GLU A 49 21.69 16.78 18.69
N TYR A 50 20.43 16.31 18.51
CA TYR A 50 20.14 14.89 18.41
C TYR A 50 20.80 14.25 17.16
N LEU A 51 20.73 14.92 16.01
CA LEU A 51 21.40 14.42 14.80
C LEU A 51 22.93 14.39 14.95
N LEU A 52 23.50 15.42 15.58
CA LEU A 52 24.95 15.48 15.88
C LEU A 52 25.36 14.34 16.81
N GLU A 53 24.58 14.04 17.84
CA GLU A 53 24.88 12.90 18.74
C GLU A 53 24.86 11.57 17.97
N LYS A 54 23.92 11.37 17.01
CA LYS A 54 23.77 10.10 16.31
C LYS A 54 24.66 9.94 15.09
N LEU A 55 24.93 11.02 14.38
CA LEU A 55 25.57 11.00 13.05
C LEU A 55 26.83 11.87 12.96
N GLY A 56 27.15 12.65 13.98
CA GLY A 56 28.28 13.57 13.96
C GLY A 56 29.68 12.92 13.88
N ASP A 57 29.77 11.63 14.21
CA ASP A 57 31.00 10.84 13.99
C ASP A 57 31.19 10.41 12.52
N ILE A 58 30.11 10.49 11.69
CA ILE A 58 30.09 9.99 10.31
C ILE A 58 30.06 11.17 9.33
N TYR A 59 29.33 12.23 9.65
CA TYR A 59 29.07 13.37 8.78
C TYR A 59 29.44 14.69 9.45
N ALA A 60 29.81 15.70 8.64
CA ALA A 60 30.11 17.02 9.13
C ALA A 60 28.85 17.75 9.66
N GLU A 61 29.01 18.56 10.70
CA GLU A 61 27.90 19.31 11.29
C GLU A 61 27.19 20.22 10.27
N GLU A 62 27.94 20.86 9.37
CA GLU A 62 27.40 21.71 8.31
C GLU A 62 26.46 20.94 7.39
N ASP A 63 26.87 19.74 6.93
CA ASP A 63 26.06 18.89 6.06
C ASP A 63 24.76 18.43 6.76
N LEU A 64 24.82 18.11 8.06
CA LEU A 64 23.67 17.71 8.85
C LEU A 64 22.67 18.86 9.04
N ARG A 65 23.16 20.08 9.25
CA ARG A 65 22.32 21.27 9.38
C ARG A 65 21.66 21.67 8.07
N ASP A 66 22.39 21.64 6.95
CA ASP A 66 21.86 21.93 5.62
C ASP A 66 20.77 20.92 5.23
N LEU A 67 20.99 19.64 5.52
CA LEU A 67 19.97 18.61 5.29
C LEU A 67 18.74 18.77 6.18
N LEU A 68 18.92 19.19 7.42
CA LEU A 68 17.80 19.44 8.33
C LEU A 68 16.92 20.59 7.81
N GLU A 69 17.52 21.63 7.24
CA GLU A 69 16.79 22.72 6.58
C GLU A 69 16.03 22.21 5.35
N ALA A 70 16.69 21.42 4.48
CA ALA A 70 16.07 20.84 3.30
C ALA A 70 14.89 19.89 3.65
N VAL A 71 15.04 19.10 4.73
CA VAL A 71 13.95 18.24 5.24
C VAL A 71 12.79 19.09 5.77
N ALA A 72 13.08 20.18 6.49
CA ALA A 72 12.04 21.10 6.97
C ALA A 72 11.27 21.77 5.84
N GLU A 73 11.94 22.13 4.74
CA GLU A 73 11.29 22.63 3.54
C GLU A 73 10.34 21.60 2.89
N ARG A 74 10.77 20.34 2.78
CA ARG A 74 9.92 19.25 2.24
C ARG A 74 8.74 18.95 3.14
N THR A 75 8.93 19.04 4.45
CA THR A 75 7.85 18.90 5.43
C THR A 75 6.84 20.04 5.30
N ALA A 76 7.31 21.29 5.17
CA ALA A 76 6.46 22.45 4.93
C ALA A 76 5.68 22.36 3.61
N ALA A 77 6.26 21.72 2.59
CA ALA A 77 5.61 21.46 1.31
C ALA A 77 4.61 20.29 1.35
N GLY A 78 4.44 19.61 2.49
CA GLY A 78 3.57 18.44 2.62
C GLY A 78 4.05 17.22 1.82
N GLN A 79 5.36 17.04 1.71
CA GLN A 79 6.00 15.96 0.94
C GLN A 79 6.79 14.97 1.82
N LEU A 80 7.00 15.30 3.10
CA LEU A 80 7.72 14.45 4.05
C LEU A 80 7.18 14.68 5.47
N PHE A 81 7.15 13.62 6.29
CA PHE A 81 6.58 13.61 7.63
C PHE A 81 5.13 14.14 7.68
N THR A 82 4.35 13.82 6.64
CA THR A 82 2.95 14.24 6.56
C THR A 82 2.07 13.46 7.54
N GLN A 83 1.08 14.15 8.08
CA GLN A 83 0.14 13.54 9.02
C GLN A 83 -0.90 12.68 8.28
N ASP A 84 -1.31 11.58 8.91
CA ASP A 84 -2.44 10.79 8.43
C ASP A 84 -3.76 11.54 8.71
N VAL A 85 -4.27 12.20 7.68
CA VAL A 85 -5.55 12.93 7.76
C VAL A 85 -6.77 11.98 7.89
N TYR A 86 -6.57 10.68 7.65
CA TYR A 86 -7.64 9.67 7.73
C TYR A 86 -7.67 8.92 9.06
N GLU A 87 -6.68 9.10 9.94
CA GLU A 87 -6.60 8.40 11.22
C GLU A 87 -7.89 8.57 12.05
N SER A 88 -8.47 9.77 12.07
CA SER A 88 -9.71 10.06 12.78
C SER A 88 -10.92 9.29 12.23
N TYR A 89 -10.88 8.85 10.98
CA TYR A 89 -11.97 8.10 10.32
C TYR A 89 -11.85 6.58 10.47
N ILE A 90 -10.76 6.08 11.05
CA ILE A 90 -10.54 4.61 11.20
C ILE A 90 -11.68 3.96 11.99
N GLY A 91 -12.21 4.64 13.03
CA GLY A 91 -13.36 4.17 13.81
C GLY A 91 -14.59 3.95 12.93
N GLU A 92 -14.94 4.94 12.12
CA GLU A 92 -16.10 4.88 11.21
C GLU A 92 -15.95 3.76 10.16
N VAL A 93 -14.75 3.56 9.63
CA VAL A 93 -14.48 2.50 8.65
C VAL A 93 -14.64 1.12 9.28
N LYS A 94 -14.17 0.92 10.52
CA LYS A 94 -14.31 -0.35 11.25
C LYS A 94 -15.77 -0.68 11.59
N GLU A 95 -16.59 0.33 11.88
CA GLU A 95 -18.00 0.16 12.23
C GLU A 95 -18.92 0.08 11.00
N ARG A 96 -18.39 0.41 9.81
CA ARG A 96 -19.20 0.41 8.59
C ARG A 96 -19.66 -1.00 8.25
N LYS A 97 -20.96 -1.22 8.27
CA LYS A 97 -21.57 -2.44 7.73
C LYS A 97 -21.37 -2.46 6.21
N THR A 98 -20.40 -3.25 5.78
CA THR A 98 -20.16 -3.46 4.35
C THR A 98 -21.27 -4.32 3.75
N VAL A 99 -21.92 -3.84 2.70
CA VAL A 99 -22.83 -4.64 1.88
C VAL A 99 -22.07 -5.12 0.64
N VAL A 100 -22.25 -6.38 0.31
CA VAL A 100 -21.61 -6.97 -0.87
C VAL A 100 -22.30 -6.44 -2.12
N LYS A 101 -21.52 -5.96 -3.09
CA LYS A 101 -22.00 -5.43 -4.37
C LYS A 101 -21.73 -6.40 -5.51
N ALA A 102 -20.59 -7.06 -5.47
CA ALA A 102 -20.07 -7.84 -6.59
C ALA A 102 -19.40 -9.13 -6.08
N LEU A 103 -19.40 -10.15 -6.90
CA LEU A 103 -18.59 -11.35 -6.75
C LEU A 103 -17.78 -11.58 -8.01
N CYS A 104 -16.52 -11.96 -7.83
CA CYS A 104 -15.71 -12.56 -8.87
C CYS A 104 -15.63 -14.07 -8.60
N LEU A 105 -16.25 -14.86 -9.44
CA LEU A 105 -16.33 -16.31 -9.30
C LEU A 105 -15.29 -16.97 -10.20
N HIS A 106 -14.30 -17.61 -9.59
CA HIS A 106 -13.33 -18.44 -10.30
C HIS A 106 -13.99 -19.76 -10.69
N ILE A 107 -14.74 -19.76 -11.80
CA ILE A 107 -15.54 -20.90 -12.22
C ILE A 107 -14.72 -21.99 -12.90
N ALA A 108 -13.52 -21.67 -13.40
CA ALA A 108 -12.63 -22.63 -14.04
C ALA A 108 -11.18 -22.42 -13.60
N HIS A 109 -10.63 -23.36 -12.82
CA HIS A 109 -9.19 -23.52 -12.61
C HIS A 109 -8.65 -24.46 -13.69
N ASP A 110 -8.88 -24.10 -14.94
CA ASP A 110 -8.43 -24.79 -16.13
C ASP A 110 -8.46 -23.81 -17.31
N CYS A 111 -7.60 -24.04 -18.30
CA CYS A 111 -7.52 -23.18 -19.48
C CYS A 111 -7.06 -23.99 -20.70
N ASN A 112 -7.63 -23.69 -21.84
CA ASN A 112 -7.22 -24.24 -23.13
C ASN A 112 -6.29 -23.30 -23.92
N LEU A 113 -5.81 -22.22 -23.28
CA LEU A 113 -4.87 -21.26 -23.85
C LEU A 113 -3.53 -21.34 -23.09
N ALA A 114 -2.44 -20.94 -23.74
CA ALA A 114 -1.08 -20.89 -23.20
C ALA A 114 -0.49 -19.47 -23.38
N CYS A 115 -1.10 -18.48 -22.74
CA CYS A 115 -0.67 -17.09 -22.83
C CYS A 115 0.66 -16.88 -22.14
N LYS A 116 1.67 -16.35 -22.83
CA LYS A 116 3.02 -16.13 -22.28
C LYS A 116 3.06 -15.17 -21.06
N TYR A 117 2.06 -14.35 -20.88
CA TYR A 117 1.92 -13.40 -19.78
C TYR A 117 0.92 -13.87 -18.71
N CYS A 118 0.53 -15.14 -18.73
CA CYS A 118 -0.48 -15.66 -17.81
C CYS A 118 0.06 -15.69 -16.38
N PHE A 119 -0.57 -14.93 -15.48
CA PHE A 119 -0.23 -14.94 -14.05
C PHE A 119 -0.83 -16.15 -13.30
N ALA A 120 -1.75 -16.88 -13.96
CA ALA A 120 -2.51 -17.99 -13.37
C ALA A 120 -2.00 -19.37 -13.78
N GLU A 121 -0.79 -19.46 -14.37
CA GLU A 121 -0.19 -20.73 -14.79
C GLU A 121 -1.14 -21.62 -15.58
N GLU A 122 -1.64 -21.11 -16.70
CA GLU A 122 -2.64 -21.79 -17.54
C GLU A 122 -3.95 -22.11 -16.79
N GLY A 123 -4.26 -21.31 -15.77
CA GLY A 123 -5.49 -21.42 -14.98
C GLY A 123 -5.41 -22.29 -13.74
N GLU A 124 -4.25 -22.89 -13.44
CA GLU A 124 -4.08 -23.77 -12.28
C GLU A 124 -3.91 -23.03 -10.95
N TYR A 125 -3.45 -21.76 -10.99
CA TYR A 125 -3.25 -20.92 -9.80
C TYR A 125 -2.45 -21.61 -8.68
N HIS A 126 -1.34 -22.25 -9.03
CA HIS A 126 -0.51 -23.08 -8.13
C HIS A 126 -1.24 -24.24 -7.45
N GLY A 127 -2.36 -24.65 -8.02
CA GLY A 127 -3.21 -25.69 -7.45
C GLY A 127 -3.40 -26.87 -8.40
N ARG A 128 -4.62 -27.30 -8.49
CA ARG A 128 -5.04 -28.37 -9.40
C ARG A 128 -6.10 -27.87 -10.38
N ARG A 129 -6.15 -28.45 -11.56
CA ARG A 129 -7.23 -28.22 -12.51
C ARG A 129 -8.57 -28.66 -11.91
N ALA A 130 -9.55 -27.76 -11.93
CA ALA A 130 -10.87 -28.00 -11.38
C ALA A 130 -11.89 -27.03 -11.99
N LEU A 131 -13.13 -27.47 -12.06
CA LEU A 131 -14.27 -26.63 -12.44
C LEU A 131 -15.18 -26.44 -11.22
N MET A 132 -15.72 -25.23 -11.06
CA MET A 132 -16.68 -24.95 -10.00
C MET A 132 -17.97 -25.73 -10.25
N SER A 133 -18.49 -26.41 -9.24
CA SER A 133 -19.78 -27.08 -9.37
C SER A 133 -20.93 -26.08 -9.37
N LEU A 134 -22.02 -26.43 -10.03
CA LEU A 134 -23.25 -25.61 -10.05
C LEU A 134 -23.76 -25.32 -8.63
N GLU A 135 -23.62 -26.26 -7.71
CA GLU A 135 -24.03 -26.09 -6.32
C GLU A 135 -23.24 -25.01 -5.62
N VAL A 136 -21.91 -24.95 -5.82
CA VAL A 136 -21.04 -23.91 -5.25
C VAL A 136 -21.41 -22.56 -5.86
N GLY A 137 -21.60 -22.48 -7.17
CA GLY A 137 -22.03 -21.25 -7.85
C GLY A 137 -23.36 -20.72 -7.31
N LYS A 138 -24.37 -21.58 -7.13
CA LYS A 138 -25.65 -21.19 -6.53
C LYS A 138 -25.49 -20.65 -5.12
N LYS A 139 -24.72 -21.32 -4.26
CA LYS A 139 -24.44 -20.85 -2.89
C LYS A 139 -23.73 -19.50 -2.87
N ALA A 140 -22.83 -19.25 -3.81
CA ALA A 140 -22.16 -17.95 -3.94
C ALA A 140 -23.16 -16.84 -4.34
N LEU A 141 -24.10 -17.11 -5.24
CA LEU A 141 -25.16 -16.16 -5.60
C LEU A 141 -26.12 -15.92 -4.44
N ASP A 142 -26.53 -16.97 -3.71
CA ASP A 142 -27.34 -16.84 -2.50
C ASP A 142 -26.64 -15.95 -1.45
N PHE A 143 -25.34 -16.15 -1.26
CA PHE A 143 -24.52 -15.30 -0.38
C PHE A 143 -24.53 -13.85 -0.85
N LEU A 144 -24.33 -13.60 -2.16
CA LEU A 144 -24.36 -12.25 -2.71
C LEU A 144 -25.69 -11.55 -2.42
N VAL A 145 -26.79 -12.21 -2.71
CA VAL A 145 -28.13 -11.66 -2.49
C VAL A 145 -28.40 -11.41 -1.00
N ALA A 146 -28.08 -12.37 -0.15
CA ALA A 146 -28.30 -12.26 1.31
C ALA A 146 -27.50 -11.13 1.95
N ASN A 147 -26.33 -10.78 1.39
CA ASN A 147 -25.41 -9.79 1.97
C ASN A 147 -25.40 -8.45 1.19
N SER A 148 -26.24 -8.27 0.21
CA SER A 148 -26.27 -7.06 -0.63
C SER A 148 -27.14 -5.92 -0.06
N GLY A 149 -27.85 -6.15 1.03
CA GLY A 149 -28.72 -5.17 1.64
C GLY A 149 -29.88 -4.75 0.71
N LYS A 150 -30.01 -3.44 0.44
CA LYS A 150 -31.04 -2.87 -0.43
C LYS A 150 -30.56 -2.55 -1.86
N ARG A 151 -29.42 -3.10 -2.28
CA ARG A 151 -28.88 -2.86 -3.64
C ARG A 151 -29.79 -3.46 -4.71
N ARG A 152 -30.09 -2.67 -5.73
CA ARG A 152 -30.91 -3.12 -6.89
C ARG A 152 -30.08 -3.83 -7.95
N ASN A 153 -28.84 -3.40 -8.12
CA ASN A 153 -27.93 -3.92 -9.12
C ASN A 153 -26.77 -4.62 -8.41
N LEU A 154 -26.55 -5.86 -8.78
CA LEU A 154 -25.45 -6.69 -8.31
C LEU A 154 -24.62 -7.11 -9.52
N GLU A 155 -23.33 -7.33 -9.29
CA GLU A 155 -22.39 -7.69 -10.34
C GLU A 155 -21.80 -9.07 -10.05
N VAL A 156 -21.67 -9.88 -11.09
CA VAL A 156 -21.01 -11.17 -11.00
C VAL A 156 -20.08 -11.32 -12.20
N ASP A 157 -18.80 -11.44 -11.92
CA ASP A 157 -17.78 -11.72 -12.91
C ASP A 157 -17.47 -13.21 -12.89
N PHE A 158 -17.54 -13.86 -14.03
CA PHE A 158 -17.05 -15.21 -14.21
C PHE A 158 -15.59 -15.14 -14.63
N PHE A 159 -14.74 -15.72 -13.82
CA PHE A 159 -13.30 -15.60 -13.93
C PHE A 159 -12.62 -16.97 -13.84
N GLY A 160 -11.31 -16.98 -14.04
CA GLY A 160 -10.48 -18.18 -13.91
C GLY A 160 -9.43 -18.28 -14.99
N GLY A 161 -9.07 -19.46 -15.40
CA GLY A 161 -8.25 -19.71 -16.58
C GLY A 161 -9.00 -19.30 -17.84
N GLU A 162 -9.91 -20.19 -18.33
CA GLU A 162 -10.88 -19.88 -19.38
C GLU A 162 -12.29 -20.23 -18.87
N PRO A 163 -13.08 -19.20 -18.48
CA PRO A 163 -14.41 -19.43 -17.90
C PRO A 163 -15.36 -20.25 -18.79
N LEU A 164 -15.25 -20.13 -20.11
CA LEU A 164 -16.09 -20.87 -21.04
C LEU A 164 -15.85 -22.39 -21.01
N MET A 165 -14.76 -22.85 -20.40
CA MET A 165 -14.57 -24.29 -20.15
C MET A 165 -15.58 -24.87 -19.17
N ASN A 166 -16.25 -24.04 -18.38
CA ASN A 166 -17.32 -24.42 -17.46
C ASN A 166 -18.70 -23.96 -17.96
N TRP A 167 -18.86 -23.91 -19.26
CA TRP A 167 -20.11 -23.53 -19.90
C TRP A 167 -21.04 -24.74 -20.09
N GLN A 168 -21.82 -25.08 -19.05
CA GLN A 168 -22.87 -26.10 -19.11
C GLN A 168 -24.13 -25.68 -18.35
#